data_263ff8677cf1f9841e220612b1b9ae42
#
_entry.id   263ff8677cf1f9841e220612b1b9ae42
#
_cell.length_a   1.000
_cell.length_b   1.000
_cell.length_c   1.000
_cell.angle_alpha   90.00
_cell.angle_beta   90.00
_cell.angle_gamma   90.00
#
_symmetry.space_group_name_H-M   'P 1'
#
loop_
_entity.id
_entity.type
_entity.pdbx_description
1 polymer ?
#
loop_
_entity_poly.entity_id
_entity_poly.type
_entity_poly.pdbx_seq_one_letter_code
_entity_poly.pdbx_strand_id
1 'polypeptide(L)'
;MRFALGEALASGGRLKLKWILVMEALLAGVYLSLTRGLFVIFMVSRGFGAWEVSAVALISSVIAALVSIVLFRWPSLLTGRVKLKLVLFHGLERVTWFLVPVARGYAVVAALYGVINSLPVGTLINLVIYGLLSEEDVMDLTAKRSAAFNASTILGFTVAAGLAALLPGGEKYEYMITAGAAIGLASTMLVALLDIPGGIEAKPAGAERPEKVFSASYFIVAQYASANLLGIVWIPYVVNKLKAPDSLAVAMNLLGTLASVFASLFWGRKPFSVLRLSLGMDVAAPVLAWATPIPALHVPLSAYSSFSFTGANFIGQFLFARYKSWLGAVRASTLAAVLGSIAQLVAAPIGLLAKENYMLAFMAVSAAKVASAVIALIAIPEVALVPEDVARAYSLVIYEKSILGYRVSVELSREVILTSLRLLAFAMSLLLLYVLYRVVTLTLHFS
;
A
#
# COMPACT_ATOMS: atom_id res chain seq x y z
N MET A 1 15.30 -15.98 29.50
CA MET A 1 14.00 -15.31 29.29
C MET A 1 13.29 -15.69 27.95
N ARG A 2 14.02 -16.08 26.90
CA ARG A 2 13.42 -16.61 25.65
C ARG A 2 12.65 -17.93 25.80
N PHE A 3 13.04 -18.81 26.72
CA PHE A 3 12.35 -20.07 26.99
C PHE A 3 10.99 -19.87 27.67
N ALA A 4 10.83 -18.88 28.54
CA ALA A 4 9.61 -18.65 29.29
C ALA A 4 8.44 -18.08 28.46
N LEU A 5 8.69 -17.29 27.41
CA LEU A 5 7.61 -16.79 26.51
C LEU A 5 7.18 -17.83 25.46
N GLY A 6 8.09 -18.73 25.07
CA GLY A 6 7.80 -19.84 24.16
C GLY A 6 6.95 -20.96 24.81
N GLU A 7 7.09 -21.13 26.11
CA GLU A 7 6.29 -22.07 26.90
C GLU A 7 4.90 -21.53 27.26
N ALA A 8 4.68 -20.20 27.21
CA ALA A 8 3.41 -19.56 27.57
C ALA A 8 2.24 -19.88 26.61
N LEU A 9 2.53 -20.33 25.39
CA LEU A 9 1.52 -20.90 24.51
C LEU A 9 1.71 -22.43 24.50
N ALA A 10 0.90 -23.16 25.29
CA ALA A 10 0.76 -24.60 25.14
C ALA A 10 0.53 -24.93 23.64
N SER A 11 0.94 -26.11 23.17
CA SER A 11 0.83 -26.52 21.76
C SER A 11 -0.54 -26.21 21.14
N GLY A 12 -1.62 -26.34 21.90
CA GLY A 12 -2.97 -25.96 21.49
C GLY A 12 -3.18 -24.46 21.25
N GLY A 13 -2.50 -23.59 21.99
CA GLY A 13 -2.60 -22.14 21.81
C GLY A 13 -1.91 -21.65 20.52
N ARG A 14 -0.78 -22.26 20.14
CA ARG A 14 -0.08 -21.96 18.89
C ARG A 14 -0.89 -22.41 17.66
N LEU A 15 -1.52 -23.57 17.74
CA LEU A 15 -2.38 -24.06 16.65
C LEU A 15 -3.59 -23.15 16.45
N LYS A 16 -4.25 -22.75 17.55
CA LYS A 16 -5.37 -21.80 17.54
C LYS A 16 -4.96 -20.45 16.91
N LEU A 17 -3.80 -19.89 17.30
CA LEU A 17 -3.26 -18.66 16.73
C LEU A 17 -3.07 -18.77 15.21
N LYS A 18 -2.42 -19.84 14.73
CA LYS A 18 -2.21 -20.08 13.30
C LYS A 18 -3.53 -20.15 12.53
N TRP A 19 -4.51 -20.93 13.03
CA TRP A 19 -5.80 -21.07 12.37
C TRP A 19 -6.59 -19.77 12.31
N ILE A 20 -6.63 -18.99 13.38
CA ILE A 20 -7.31 -17.69 13.39
C ILE A 20 -6.66 -16.75 12.36
N LEU A 21 -5.33 -16.70 12.27
CA LEU A 21 -4.63 -15.86 11.31
C LEU A 21 -4.80 -16.31 9.86
N VAL A 22 -4.99 -17.59 9.59
CA VAL A 22 -5.33 -18.10 8.25
C VAL A 22 -6.77 -17.73 7.87
N MET A 23 -7.72 -17.91 8.80
CA MET A 23 -9.12 -17.51 8.57
C MET A 23 -9.28 -15.99 8.43
N GLU A 24 -8.52 -15.21 9.21
CA GLU A 24 -8.43 -13.75 9.03
C GLU A 24 -7.97 -13.42 7.62
N ALA A 25 -6.90 -14.05 7.14
CA ALA A 25 -6.38 -13.81 5.79
C ALA A 25 -7.38 -14.19 4.69
N LEU A 26 -8.16 -15.24 4.89
CA LEU A 26 -9.23 -15.65 3.97
C LEU A 26 -10.34 -14.59 3.90
N LEU A 27 -10.80 -14.06 5.03
CA LEU A 27 -11.80 -13.00 5.05
C LEU A 27 -11.21 -11.68 4.52
N ALA A 28 -9.93 -11.39 4.84
CA ALA A 28 -9.22 -10.21 4.37
C ALA A 28 -9.08 -10.17 2.83
N GLY A 29 -8.91 -11.31 2.17
CA GLY A 29 -8.83 -11.35 0.70
C GLY A 29 -10.14 -10.93 0.05
N VAL A 30 -11.29 -11.45 0.52
CA VAL A 30 -12.62 -11.01 0.03
C VAL A 30 -12.86 -9.54 0.37
N TYR A 31 -12.57 -9.14 1.60
CA TYR A 31 -12.71 -7.75 2.04
C TYR A 31 -11.91 -6.80 1.13
N LEU A 32 -10.63 -7.09 0.90
CA LEU A 32 -9.76 -6.20 0.12
C LEU A 32 -10.15 -6.14 -1.37
N SER A 33 -10.60 -7.25 -1.96
CA SER A 33 -11.09 -7.25 -3.35
C SER A 33 -12.34 -6.40 -3.51
N LEU A 34 -13.28 -6.45 -2.56
CA LEU A 34 -14.54 -5.71 -2.62
C LEU A 34 -14.41 -4.24 -2.18
N THR A 35 -13.34 -3.86 -1.47
CA THR A 35 -13.10 -2.49 -1.00
C THR A 35 -11.97 -1.82 -1.80
N ARG A 36 -10.71 -2.03 -1.40
CA ARG A 36 -9.54 -1.40 -2.06
C ARG A 36 -9.44 -1.74 -3.54
N GLY A 37 -9.77 -2.98 -3.90
CA GLY A 37 -9.72 -3.45 -5.29
C GLY A 37 -10.76 -2.79 -6.20
N LEU A 38 -11.92 -2.40 -5.66
CA LEU A 38 -12.96 -1.70 -6.41
C LEU A 38 -12.90 -0.18 -6.25
N PHE A 39 -12.02 0.36 -5.40
CA PHE A 39 -12.06 1.77 -5.00
C PHE A 39 -11.94 2.74 -6.18
N VAL A 40 -10.97 2.54 -7.08
CA VAL A 40 -10.81 3.41 -8.26
C VAL A 40 -12.00 3.26 -9.21
N ILE A 41 -12.51 2.04 -9.40
CA ILE A 41 -13.69 1.77 -10.24
C ILE A 41 -14.92 2.48 -9.66
N PHE A 42 -15.11 2.40 -8.35
CA PHE A 42 -16.16 3.12 -7.63
C PHE A 42 -16.05 4.64 -7.81
N MET A 43 -14.87 5.22 -7.73
CA MET A 43 -14.69 6.65 -7.99
C MET A 43 -15.05 7.00 -9.43
N VAL A 44 -14.59 6.21 -10.40
CA VAL A 44 -14.87 6.42 -11.82
C VAL A 44 -16.36 6.26 -12.12
N SER A 45 -17.06 5.29 -11.51
CA SER A 45 -18.51 5.10 -11.66
C SER A 45 -19.33 6.27 -11.11
N ARG A 46 -18.75 7.05 -10.18
CA ARG A 46 -19.32 8.32 -9.66
C ARG A 46 -18.94 9.54 -10.50
N GLY A 47 -18.30 9.34 -11.64
CA GLY A 47 -17.90 10.40 -12.56
C GLY A 47 -16.57 11.07 -12.22
N PHE A 48 -15.78 10.54 -11.27
CA PHE A 48 -14.46 11.07 -10.98
C PHE A 48 -13.48 10.72 -12.11
N GLY A 49 -12.75 11.72 -12.58
CA GLY A 49 -11.70 11.56 -13.58
C GLY A 49 -10.35 11.21 -12.94
N ALA A 50 -9.32 11.12 -13.79
CA ALA A 50 -7.96 10.83 -13.34
C ALA A 50 -7.42 11.91 -12.38
N TRP A 51 -7.87 13.16 -12.51
CA TRP A 51 -7.47 14.25 -11.63
C TRP A 51 -7.97 14.03 -10.20
N GLU A 52 -9.27 13.76 -10.01
CA GLU A 52 -9.85 13.54 -8.69
C GLU A 52 -9.28 12.28 -8.03
N VAL A 53 -9.09 11.20 -8.80
CA VAL A 53 -8.43 9.98 -8.32
C VAL A 53 -7.01 10.29 -7.83
N SER A 54 -6.27 11.10 -8.59
CA SER A 54 -4.91 11.56 -8.22
C SER A 54 -4.94 12.43 -6.96
N ALA A 55 -5.91 13.33 -6.83
CA ALA A 55 -6.07 14.18 -5.65
C ALA A 55 -6.36 13.35 -4.40
N VAL A 56 -7.23 12.35 -4.50
CA VAL A 56 -7.51 11.39 -3.42
C VAL A 56 -6.23 10.63 -3.06
N ALA A 57 -5.49 10.14 -4.04
CA ALA A 57 -4.24 9.44 -3.83
C ALA A 57 -3.20 10.34 -3.13
N LEU A 58 -3.07 11.61 -3.53
CA LEU A 58 -2.14 12.56 -2.91
C LEU A 58 -2.47 12.84 -1.45
N ILE A 59 -3.70 13.25 -1.17
CA ILE A 59 -4.12 13.60 0.20
C ILE A 59 -3.99 12.38 1.11
N SER A 60 -4.44 11.21 0.65
CA SER A 60 -4.36 9.98 1.43
C SER A 60 -2.92 9.56 1.71
N SER A 61 -2.02 9.74 0.73
CA SER A 61 -0.61 9.38 0.91
C SER A 61 0.14 10.33 1.83
N VAL A 62 -0.22 11.62 1.88
CA VAL A 62 0.32 12.56 2.87
C VAL A 62 -0.01 12.09 4.29
N ILE A 63 -1.28 11.76 4.54
CA ILE A 63 -1.73 11.28 5.85
C ILE A 63 -1.00 9.97 6.21
N ALA A 64 -0.97 9.01 5.29
CA ALA A 64 -0.33 7.71 5.51
C ALA A 64 1.20 7.84 5.73
N ALA A 65 1.87 8.70 4.98
CA ALA A 65 3.31 8.94 5.13
C ALA A 65 3.64 9.56 6.48
N LEU A 66 2.90 10.58 6.91
CA LEU A 66 3.10 11.21 8.22
C LEU A 66 2.96 10.19 9.36
N VAL A 67 1.88 9.40 9.36
CA VAL A 67 1.69 8.36 10.40
C VAL A 67 2.78 7.30 10.33
N SER A 68 3.14 6.83 9.13
CA SER A 68 4.17 5.80 8.97
C SER A 68 5.55 6.28 9.43
N ILE A 69 5.92 7.55 9.17
CA ILE A 69 7.18 8.15 9.66
C ILE A 69 7.18 8.24 11.19
N VAL A 70 6.05 8.64 11.80
CA VAL A 70 5.90 8.68 13.27
C VAL A 70 6.10 7.28 13.85
N LEU A 71 5.45 6.27 13.30
CA LEU A 71 5.57 4.88 13.76
C LEU A 71 6.98 4.29 13.53
N PHE A 72 7.64 4.67 12.44
CA PHE A 72 9.03 4.28 12.18
C PHE A 72 9.99 4.90 13.20
N ARG A 73 9.78 6.18 13.55
CA ARG A 73 10.62 6.91 14.52
C ARG A 73 10.40 6.41 15.95
N TRP A 74 9.15 6.08 16.30
CA TRP A 74 8.76 5.62 17.65
C TRP A 74 8.08 4.26 17.60
N PRO A 75 8.81 3.16 17.31
CA PRO A 75 8.24 1.81 17.20
C PRO A 75 7.61 1.31 18.52
N SER A 76 7.98 1.90 19.67
CA SER A 76 7.36 1.66 20.97
C SER A 76 5.85 1.96 21.00
N LEU A 77 5.39 2.85 20.13
CA LEU A 77 3.95 3.10 19.96
C LEU A 77 3.17 1.85 19.55
N LEU A 78 3.81 0.86 18.93
CA LEU A 78 3.15 -0.37 18.48
C LEU A 78 3.35 -1.56 19.44
N THR A 79 4.42 -1.60 20.22
CA THR A 79 4.83 -2.79 20.98
C THR A 79 4.08 -3.03 22.29
N GLY A 80 3.46 -2.01 22.90
CA GLY A 80 2.64 -2.14 24.10
C GLY A 80 1.15 -2.36 23.78
N ARG A 81 0.44 -3.18 24.56
CA ARG A 81 -0.99 -3.49 24.37
C ARG A 81 -1.35 -3.89 22.94
N VAL A 82 -0.53 -4.75 22.35
CA VAL A 82 -0.60 -5.11 20.90
C VAL A 82 -1.97 -5.62 20.51
N LYS A 83 -2.60 -6.49 21.33
CA LYS A 83 -3.95 -7.02 21.06
C LYS A 83 -4.98 -5.89 20.92
N LEU A 84 -5.02 -4.98 21.89
CA LEU A 84 -5.99 -3.87 21.89
C LEU A 84 -5.81 -2.98 20.66
N LYS A 85 -4.56 -2.59 20.35
CA LYS A 85 -4.25 -1.78 19.18
C LYS A 85 -4.60 -2.49 17.87
N LEU A 86 -4.29 -3.77 17.77
CA LEU A 86 -4.62 -4.57 16.60
C LEU A 86 -6.14 -4.62 16.38
N VAL A 87 -6.93 -4.94 17.39
CA VAL A 87 -8.40 -4.99 17.29
C VAL A 87 -8.98 -3.62 16.97
N LEU A 88 -8.51 -2.55 17.63
CA LEU A 88 -9.00 -1.20 17.40
C LEU A 88 -8.68 -0.70 15.98
N PHE A 89 -7.43 -0.82 15.54
CA PHE A 89 -7.05 -0.34 14.21
C PHE A 89 -7.63 -1.20 13.10
N HIS A 90 -7.74 -2.51 13.32
CA HIS A 90 -8.38 -3.43 12.41
C HIS A 90 -9.87 -3.11 12.25
N GLY A 91 -10.58 -2.87 13.36
CA GLY A 91 -11.99 -2.47 13.34
C GLY A 91 -12.19 -1.08 12.75
N LEU A 92 -11.36 -0.10 13.14
CA LEU A 92 -11.45 1.26 12.63
C LEU A 92 -11.28 1.34 11.11
N GLU A 93 -10.33 0.58 10.55
CA GLU A 93 -10.16 0.49 9.09
C GLU A 93 -11.46 0.02 8.40
N ARG A 94 -12.09 -1.04 8.92
CA ARG A 94 -13.31 -1.61 8.33
C ARG A 94 -14.52 -0.70 8.51
N VAL A 95 -14.67 -0.09 9.68
CA VAL A 95 -15.73 0.89 9.92
C VAL A 95 -15.57 2.11 9.00
N THR A 96 -14.34 2.57 8.77
CA THR A 96 -14.10 3.69 7.86
C THR A 96 -14.54 3.36 6.44
N TRP A 97 -14.44 2.10 5.99
CA TRP A 97 -14.94 1.69 4.68
C TRP A 97 -16.46 1.80 4.53
N PHE A 98 -17.26 1.69 5.59
CA PHE A 98 -18.71 1.98 5.51
C PHE A 98 -19.02 3.44 5.25
N LEU A 99 -18.12 4.35 5.59
CA LEU A 99 -18.29 5.78 5.37
C LEU A 99 -17.92 6.20 3.94
N VAL A 100 -17.09 5.43 3.23
CA VAL A 100 -16.65 5.74 1.87
C VAL A 100 -17.82 5.80 0.88
N PRO A 101 -18.77 4.85 0.83
CA PRO A 101 -19.92 4.92 -0.07
C PRO A 101 -20.84 6.13 0.14
N VAL A 102 -20.97 6.61 1.38
CA VAL A 102 -21.85 7.75 1.70
C VAL A 102 -21.12 9.09 1.60
N ALA A 103 -19.79 9.09 1.49
CA ALA A 103 -18.99 10.29 1.38
C ALA A 103 -19.29 11.05 0.07
N ARG A 104 -19.46 12.37 0.18
CA ARG A 104 -19.66 13.25 -0.97
C ARG A 104 -18.43 14.10 -1.19
N GLY A 105 -18.04 14.22 -2.47
CA GLY A 105 -16.87 14.99 -2.87
C GLY A 105 -15.53 14.29 -2.60
N TYR A 106 -14.55 14.53 -3.47
CA TYR A 106 -13.25 13.87 -3.45
C TYR A 106 -12.43 14.15 -2.18
N ALA A 107 -12.57 15.32 -1.56
CA ALA A 107 -11.81 15.69 -0.37
C ALA A 107 -12.18 14.82 0.85
N VAL A 108 -13.48 14.54 1.03
CA VAL A 108 -13.97 13.67 2.13
C VAL A 108 -13.53 12.22 1.88
N VAL A 109 -13.68 11.75 0.64
CA VAL A 109 -13.21 10.41 0.23
C VAL A 109 -11.71 10.30 0.47
N ALA A 110 -10.93 11.34 0.14
CA ALA A 110 -9.49 11.38 0.35
C ALA A 110 -9.10 11.29 1.84
N ALA A 111 -9.81 12.02 2.69
CA ALA A 111 -9.57 11.98 4.14
C ALA A 111 -9.85 10.58 4.72
N LEU A 112 -10.99 9.98 4.37
CA LEU A 112 -11.34 8.61 4.79
C LEU A 112 -10.33 7.58 4.28
N TYR A 113 -9.96 7.67 3.01
CA TYR A 113 -8.97 6.77 2.43
C TYR A 113 -7.57 6.97 3.03
N GLY A 114 -7.24 8.20 3.41
CA GLY A 114 -6.04 8.54 4.17
C GLY A 114 -6.00 7.88 5.55
N VAL A 115 -7.11 7.91 6.28
CA VAL A 115 -7.26 7.19 7.55
C VAL A 115 -7.03 5.69 7.33
N ILE A 116 -7.73 5.09 6.35
CA ILE A 116 -7.61 3.66 6.03
C ILE A 116 -6.15 3.26 5.75
N ASN A 117 -5.45 4.06 4.93
CA ASN A 117 -4.06 3.76 4.54
C ASN A 117 -3.03 4.03 5.65
N SER A 118 -3.37 4.86 6.64
CA SER A 118 -2.48 5.19 7.76
C SER A 118 -2.50 4.16 8.89
N LEU A 119 -3.54 3.32 8.97
CA LEU A 119 -3.69 2.38 10.07
C LEU A 119 -2.68 1.21 9.96
N PRO A 120 -1.88 0.94 11.00
CA PRO A 120 -0.77 -0.01 10.95
C PRO A 120 -1.20 -1.47 11.14
N VAL A 121 -2.32 -1.87 10.55
CA VAL A 121 -2.90 -3.22 10.72
C VAL A 121 -1.92 -4.31 10.29
N GLY A 122 -1.36 -4.20 9.08
CA GLY A 122 -0.39 -5.17 8.58
C GLY A 122 0.89 -5.24 9.42
N THR A 123 1.37 -4.10 9.91
CA THR A 123 2.54 -4.04 10.80
C THR A 123 2.27 -4.75 12.13
N LEU A 124 1.08 -4.58 12.70
CA LEU A 124 0.70 -5.24 13.96
C LEU A 124 0.49 -6.75 13.79
N ILE A 125 -0.11 -7.19 12.68
CA ILE A 125 -0.22 -8.62 12.36
C ILE A 125 1.18 -9.23 12.21
N ASN A 126 2.08 -8.58 11.50
CA ASN A 126 3.46 -9.03 11.35
C ASN A 126 4.19 -9.07 12.70
N LEU A 127 3.96 -8.08 13.59
CA LEU A 127 4.52 -8.08 14.93
C LEU A 127 4.06 -9.30 15.74
N VAL A 128 2.79 -9.66 15.66
CA VAL A 128 2.23 -10.87 16.30
C VAL A 128 2.89 -12.13 15.73
N ILE A 129 2.95 -12.26 14.41
CA ILE A 129 3.52 -13.45 13.75
C ILE A 129 4.99 -13.61 14.12
N TYR A 130 5.79 -12.56 13.96
CA TYR A 130 7.24 -12.63 14.20
C TYR A 130 7.63 -12.59 15.68
N GLY A 131 6.75 -12.08 16.54
CA GLY A 131 6.99 -12.01 17.98
C GLY A 131 6.63 -13.26 18.76
N LEU A 132 5.65 -14.02 18.27
CA LEU A 132 5.08 -15.16 19.02
C LEU A 132 5.42 -16.53 18.43
N LEU A 133 5.81 -16.60 17.17
CA LEU A 133 6.06 -17.87 16.47
C LEU A 133 7.54 -18.14 16.26
N SER A 134 7.92 -19.41 16.16
CA SER A 134 9.24 -19.86 15.75
C SER A 134 9.46 -19.54 14.24
N GLU A 135 10.68 -19.57 13.79
CA GLU A 135 11.02 -19.28 12.38
C GLU A 135 10.34 -20.27 11.42
N GLU A 136 10.31 -21.54 11.77
CA GLU A 136 9.63 -22.61 11.01
C GLU A 136 8.11 -22.38 10.97
N ASP A 137 7.51 -22.05 12.10
CA ASP A 137 6.08 -21.73 12.20
C ASP A 137 5.70 -20.47 11.40
N VAL A 138 6.60 -19.47 11.36
CA VAL A 138 6.41 -18.25 10.55
C VAL A 138 6.37 -18.59 9.07
N MET A 139 7.28 -19.44 8.58
CA MET A 139 7.30 -19.84 7.16
C MET A 139 6.04 -20.61 6.77
N ASP A 140 5.64 -21.60 7.57
CA ASP A 140 4.43 -22.41 7.35
C ASP A 140 3.17 -21.52 7.36
N LEU A 141 3.04 -20.67 8.36
CA LEU A 141 1.88 -19.77 8.51
C LEU A 141 1.83 -18.75 7.36
N THR A 142 2.97 -18.17 6.97
CA THR A 142 3.03 -17.18 5.88
C THR A 142 2.60 -17.81 4.56
N ALA A 143 3.03 -19.04 4.27
CA ALA A 143 2.59 -19.76 3.07
C ALA A 143 1.08 -20.04 3.08
N LYS A 144 0.53 -20.54 4.19
CA LYS A 144 -0.91 -20.81 4.34
C LYS A 144 -1.76 -19.55 4.28
N ARG A 145 -1.32 -18.47 4.94
CA ARG A 145 -2.00 -17.15 4.89
C ARG A 145 -2.02 -16.59 3.47
N SER A 146 -0.88 -16.63 2.77
CA SER A 146 -0.79 -16.15 1.39
C SER A 146 -1.70 -16.95 0.45
N ALA A 147 -1.74 -18.28 0.59
CA ALA A 147 -2.63 -19.13 -0.21
C ALA A 147 -4.11 -18.82 0.07
N ALA A 148 -4.52 -18.72 1.33
CA ALA A 148 -5.87 -18.38 1.74
C ALA A 148 -6.29 -16.99 1.24
N PHE A 149 -5.43 -15.99 1.42
CA PHE A 149 -5.63 -14.63 0.98
C PHE A 149 -5.80 -14.53 -0.54
N ASN A 150 -4.90 -15.16 -1.32
CA ASN A 150 -4.96 -15.12 -2.78
C ASN A 150 -6.20 -15.83 -3.32
N ALA A 151 -6.53 -17.01 -2.79
CA ALA A 151 -7.73 -17.75 -3.20
C ALA A 151 -9.00 -16.93 -2.93
N SER A 152 -9.11 -16.31 -1.76
CA SER A 152 -10.27 -15.50 -1.40
C SER A 152 -10.33 -14.16 -2.12
N THR A 153 -9.19 -13.57 -2.47
CA THR A 153 -9.12 -12.36 -3.33
C THR A 153 -9.66 -12.66 -4.73
N ILE A 154 -9.28 -13.80 -5.31
CA ILE A 154 -9.81 -14.26 -6.60
C ILE A 154 -11.33 -14.47 -6.51
N LEU A 155 -11.81 -15.15 -5.45
CA LEU A 155 -13.23 -15.33 -5.22
C LEU A 155 -13.97 -13.99 -5.12
N GLY A 156 -13.44 -13.03 -4.35
CA GLY A 156 -14.04 -11.72 -4.20
C GLY A 156 -14.11 -10.94 -5.51
N PHE A 157 -13.06 -10.95 -6.34
CA PHE A 157 -13.11 -10.33 -7.67
C PHE A 157 -14.01 -11.09 -8.65
N THR A 158 -14.13 -12.40 -8.56
CA THR A 158 -15.06 -13.18 -9.38
C THR A 158 -16.50 -12.78 -9.08
N VAL A 159 -16.86 -12.69 -7.80
CA VAL A 159 -18.18 -12.20 -7.35
C VAL A 159 -18.39 -10.75 -7.82
N ALA A 160 -17.40 -9.88 -7.62
CA ALA A 160 -17.49 -8.49 -8.06
C ALA A 160 -17.68 -8.36 -9.57
N ALA A 161 -16.96 -9.15 -10.38
CA ALA A 161 -17.10 -9.14 -11.84
C ALA A 161 -18.49 -9.61 -12.27
N GLY A 162 -19.01 -10.68 -11.66
CA GLY A 162 -20.36 -11.17 -11.91
C GLY A 162 -21.43 -10.13 -11.56
N LEU A 163 -21.35 -9.53 -10.37
CA LEU A 163 -22.27 -8.47 -9.94
C LEU A 163 -22.17 -7.21 -10.82
N ALA A 164 -20.95 -6.82 -11.21
CA ALA A 164 -20.73 -5.67 -12.07
C ALA A 164 -21.33 -5.87 -13.48
N ALA A 165 -21.35 -7.11 -13.98
CA ALA A 165 -21.94 -7.44 -15.26
C ALA A 165 -23.48 -7.56 -15.21
N LEU A 166 -24.03 -8.06 -14.09
CA LEU A 166 -25.45 -8.35 -13.96
C LEU A 166 -26.29 -7.15 -13.47
N LEU A 167 -25.71 -6.30 -12.59
CA LEU A 167 -26.41 -5.19 -11.97
C LEU A 167 -26.22 -3.89 -12.77
N PRO A 168 -27.29 -3.16 -13.09
CA PRO A 168 -27.20 -1.85 -13.73
C PRO A 168 -26.80 -0.76 -12.70
N GLY A 169 -26.35 0.38 -13.21
CA GLY A 169 -26.06 1.56 -12.38
C GLY A 169 -24.73 1.52 -11.64
N GLY A 170 -24.33 2.68 -11.08
CA GLY A 170 -23.08 2.82 -10.32
C GLY A 170 -23.21 2.41 -8.84
N GLU A 171 -24.44 2.39 -8.31
CA GLU A 171 -24.70 2.05 -6.89
C GLU A 171 -24.27 0.64 -6.49
N LYS A 172 -24.14 -0.28 -7.46
CA LYS A 172 -23.63 -1.63 -7.24
C LYS A 172 -22.28 -1.64 -6.51
N TYR A 173 -21.41 -0.66 -6.79
CA TYR A 173 -20.10 -0.57 -6.13
C TYR A 173 -20.21 -0.13 -4.68
N GLU A 174 -21.23 0.69 -4.35
CA GLU A 174 -21.53 1.06 -2.97
C GLU A 174 -21.94 -0.16 -2.14
N TYR A 175 -22.82 -1.00 -2.69
CA TYR A 175 -23.22 -2.25 -2.05
C TYR A 175 -22.06 -3.23 -1.90
N MET A 176 -21.20 -3.36 -2.94
CA MET A 176 -20.03 -4.23 -2.88
C MET A 176 -19.02 -3.76 -1.83
N ILE A 177 -18.72 -2.46 -1.75
CA ILE A 177 -17.81 -1.90 -0.74
C ILE A 177 -18.40 -2.10 0.67
N THR A 178 -19.70 -1.85 0.85
CA THR A 178 -20.39 -2.05 2.13
C THR A 178 -20.35 -3.52 2.55
N ALA A 179 -20.63 -4.45 1.63
CA ALA A 179 -20.53 -5.89 1.88
C ALA A 179 -19.09 -6.30 2.23
N GLY A 180 -18.13 -5.78 1.48
CA GLY A 180 -16.70 -5.98 1.78
C GLY A 180 -16.35 -5.50 3.19
N ALA A 181 -16.78 -4.30 3.59
CA ALA A 181 -16.57 -3.76 4.93
C ALA A 181 -17.20 -4.64 6.02
N ALA A 182 -18.40 -5.18 5.79
CA ALA A 182 -19.06 -6.11 6.70
C ALA A 182 -18.28 -7.42 6.88
N ILE A 183 -17.77 -8.00 5.78
CA ILE A 183 -16.88 -9.17 5.83
C ILE A 183 -15.59 -8.83 6.57
N GLY A 184 -15.07 -7.64 6.35
CA GLY A 184 -13.91 -7.12 7.09
C GLY A 184 -14.16 -7.03 8.60
N LEU A 185 -15.34 -6.61 9.04
CA LEU A 185 -15.69 -6.62 10.46
C LEU A 185 -15.76 -8.03 11.06
N ALA A 186 -16.26 -9.02 10.30
CA ALA A 186 -16.20 -10.42 10.73
C ALA A 186 -14.74 -10.88 10.94
N SER A 187 -13.79 -10.44 10.09
CA SER A 187 -12.37 -10.73 10.33
C SER A 187 -11.83 -10.03 11.58
N THR A 188 -12.35 -8.87 11.96
CA THR A 188 -11.98 -8.18 13.22
C THR A 188 -12.42 -8.99 14.44
N MET A 189 -13.61 -9.61 14.38
CA MET A 189 -14.07 -10.50 15.46
C MET A 189 -13.13 -11.71 15.64
N LEU A 190 -12.63 -12.29 14.52
CA LEU A 190 -11.63 -13.36 14.60
C LEU A 190 -10.33 -12.88 15.26
N VAL A 191 -9.85 -11.69 14.89
CA VAL A 191 -8.64 -11.10 15.49
C VAL A 191 -8.82 -10.86 17.00
N ALA A 192 -10.02 -10.48 17.45
CA ALA A 192 -10.33 -10.31 18.88
C ALA A 192 -10.21 -11.61 19.70
N LEU A 193 -10.37 -12.78 19.05
CA LEU A 193 -10.21 -14.10 19.68
C LEU A 193 -8.75 -14.53 19.84
N LEU A 194 -7.78 -13.76 19.30
CA LEU A 194 -6.35 -14.06 19.46
C LEU A 194 -5.91 -13.88 20.91
N ASP A 195 -5.17 -14.86 21.41
CA ASP A 195 -4.51 -14.77 22.71
C ASP A 195 -3.12 -14.18 22.51
N ILE A 196 -2.99 -12.85 22.67
CA ILE A 196 -1.75 -12.10 22.52
C ILE A 196 -1.32 -11.56 23.86
N PRO A 197 -0.07 -11.81 24.32
CA PRO A 197 0.45 -11.24 25.57
C PRO A 197 0.44 -9.71 25.54
N GLY A 198 0.44 -9.09 26.72
CA GLY A 198 0.26 -7.63 26.86
C GLY A 198 1.34 -6.76 26.20
N GLY A 199 2.51 -7.32 25.93
CA GLY A 199 3.59 -6.66 25.19
C GLY A 199 4.39 -7.66 24.37
N ILE A 200 4.87 -7.21 23.21
CA ILE A 200 5.82 -7.95 22.37
C ILE A 200 7.08 -7.12 22.30
N GLU A 201 8.20 -7.66 22.78
CA GLU A 201 9.47 -6.96 22.72
C GLU A 201 9.97 -6.87 21.28
N ALA A 202 10.27 -5.64 20.84
CA ALA A 202 11.00 -5.44 19.60
C ALA A 202 12.47 -5.83 19.83
N LYS A 203 12.98 -6.86 19.13
CA LYS A 203 14.40 -7.18 19.18
C LYS A 203 15.20 -5.96 18.73
N PRO A 204 16.30 -5.60 19.44
CA PRO A 204 17.19 -4.55 18.98
C PRO A 204 17.76 -4.89 17.60
N ALA A 205 17.96 -3.86 16.78
CA ALA A 205 18.57 -3.99 15.48
C ALA A 205 20.04 -4.47 15.60
N GLY A 206 20.48 -5.30 14.68
CA GLY A 206 21.89 -5.69 14.58
C GLY A 206 22.80 -4.52 14.22
N ALA A 207 24.10 -4.66 14.51
CA ALA A 207 25.07 -3.56 14.43
C ALA A 207 25.49 -3.13 13.01
N GLU A 208 25.32 -3.97 11.99
CA GLU A 208 25.79 -3.68 10.63
C GLU A 208 24.72 -3.04 9.77
N ARG A 209 25.08 -1.91 9.14
CA ARG A 209 24.23 -1.22 8.14
C ARG A 209 24.49 -1.86 6.77
N PRO A 210 23.49 -2.44 6.11
CA PRO A 210 23.68 -2.86 4.74
C PRO A 210 23.80 -1.62 3.84
N GLU A 211 24.95 -1.42 3.21
CA GLU A 211 25.23 -0.34 2.26
C GLU A 211 24.21 -0.27 1.10
N LYS A 212 23.59 -1.42 0.81
CA LYS A 212 22.63 -1.60 -0.30
C LYS A 212 21.19 -1.16 0.00
N VAL A 213 20.87 -0.77 1.26
CA VAL A 213 19.48 -0.41 1.66
C VAL A 213 18.94 0.74 0.83
N PHE A 214 19.75 1.73 0.53
CA PHE A 214 19.29 2.92 -0.18
C PHE A 214 18.97 2.61 -1.65
N SER A 215 19.83 1.89 -2.37
CA SER A 215 19.57 1.50 -3.76
C SER A 215 18.31 0.65 -3.87
N ALA A 216 18.14 -0.31 -2.97
CA ALA A 216 16.92 -1.11 -2.91
C ALA A 216 15.68 -0.29 -2.55
N SER A 217 15.80 0.68 -1.64
CA SER A 217 14.69 1.58 -1.28
C SER A 217 14.29 2.48 -2.44
N TYR A 218 15.25 3.05 -3.18
CA TYR A 218 14.96 3.84 -4.38
C TYR A 218 14.31 3.00 -5.48
N PHE A 219 14.82 1.80 -5.70
CA PHE A 219 14.20 0.84 -6.62
C PHE A 219 12.75 0.56 -6.25
N ILE A 220 12.48 0.25 -4.97
CA ILE A 220 11.13 -0.04 -4.47
C ILE A 220 10.23 1.18 -4.63
N VAL A 221 10.69 2.38 -4.28
CA VAL A 221 9.92 3.62 -4.45
C VAL A 221 9.59 3.86 -5.91
N ALA A 222 10.56 3.76 -6.83
CA ALA A 222 10.34 3.95 -8.26
C ALA A 222 9.38 2.90 -8.84
N GLN A 223 9.53 1.64 -8.42
CA GLN A 223 8.68 0.53 -8.84
C GLN A 223 7.23 0.71 -8.38
N TYR A 224 7.03 1.05 -7.12
CA TYR A 224 5.68 1.29 -6.58
C TYR A 224 5.09 2.61 -7.08
N ALA A 225 5.89 3.66 -7.28
CA ALA A 225 5.40 4.91 -7.86
C ALA A 225 4.85 4.68 -9.28
N SER A 226 5.57 3.93 -10.11
CA SER A 226 5.11 3.58 -11.45
C SER A 226 3.84 2.74 -11.44
N ALA A 227 3.73 1.76 -10.52
CA ALA A 227 2.53 0.93 -10.38
C ALA A 227 1.32 1.73 -9.86
N ASN A 228 1.53 2.59 -8.86
CA ASN A 228 0.50 3.46 -8.32
C ASN A 228 -0.01 4.44 -9.39
N LEU A 229 0.89 5.08 -10.16
CA LEU A 229 0.52 5.97 -11.25
C LEU A 229 -0.27 5.23 -12.33
N LEU A 230 0.18 4.03 -12.72
CA LEU A 230 -0.55 3.19 -13.67
C LEU A 230 -1.96 2.86 -13.15
N GLY A 231 -2.10 2.47 -11.88
CA GLY A 231 -3.39 2.18 -11.25
C GLY A 231 -4.34 3.38 -11.22
N ILE A 232 -3.80 4.59 -11.00
CA ILE A 232 -4.57 5.84 -11.03
C ILE A 232 -5.08 6.16 -12.44
N VAL A 233 -4.29 5.89 -13.48
CA VAL A 233 -4.53 6.37 -14.84
C VAL A 233 -5.24 5.34 -15.71
N TRP A 234 -4.93 4.07 -15.55
CA TRP A 234 -5.36 3.03 -16.50
C TRP A 234 -6.86 2.78 -16.49
N ILE A 235 -7.47 2.67 -15.30
CA ILE A 235 -8.92 2.46 -15.19
C ILE A 235 -9.70 3.67 -15.75
N PRO A 236 -9.41 4.94 -15.37
CA PRO A 236 -10.02 6.09 -16.00
C PRO A 236 -9.81 6.16 -17.52
N TYR A 237 -8.63 5.76 -18.01
CA TYR A 237 -8.36 5.70 -19.45
C TYR A 237 -9.31 4.72 -20.15
N VAL A 238 -9.43 3.50 -19.64
CA VAL A 238 -10.25 2.45 -20.25
C VAL A 238 -11.74 2.81 -20.19
N VAL A 239 -12.22 3.29 -19.05
CA VAL A 239 -13.65 3.58 -18.85
C VAL A 239 -14.03 4.94 -19.45
N ASN A 240 -13.30 6.00 -19.19
CA ASN A 240 -13.68 7.34 -19.59
C ASN A 240 -13.24 7.68 -21.02
N LYS A 241 -12.03 7.29 -21.43
CA LYS A 241 -11.48 7.61 -22.75
C LYS A 241 -11.88 6.59 -23.82
N LEU A 242 -11.72 5.29 -23.52
CA LEU A 242 -12.08 4.22 -24.46
C LEU A 242 -13.56 3.82 -24.39
N LYS A 243 -14.34 4.42 -23.46
CA LYS A 243 -15.79 4.16 -23.29
C LYS A 243 -16.12 2.71 -23.01
N ALA A 244 -15.23 1.98 -22.37
CA ALA A 244 -15.48 0.60 -21.96
C ALA A 244 -16.50 0.53 -20.81
N PRO A 245 -17.27 -0.56 -20.71
CA PRO A 245 -18.09 -0.79 -19.54
C PRO A 245 -17.21 -0.97 -18.30
N ASP A 246 -17.69 -0.50 -17.16
CA ASP A 246 -16.99 -0.57 -15.87
C ASP A 246 -16.71 -2.02 -15.41
N SER A 247 -17.56 -2.99 -15.82
CA SER A 247 -17.34 -4.42 -15.61
C SER A 247 -16.01 -4.92 -16.22
N LEU A 248 -15.56 -4.30 -17.30
CA LEU A 248 -14.28 -4.63 -17.92
C LEU A 248 -13.11 -4.24 -17.01
N ALA A 249 -13.20 -3.13 -16.28
CA ALA A 249 -12.19 -2.74 -15.29
C ALA A 249 -12.14 -3.75 -14.11
N VAL A 250 -13.28 -4.29 -13.69
CA VAL A 250 -13.31 -5.37 -12.68
C VAL A 250 -12.68 -6.66 -13.24
N ALA A 251 -12.95 -7.00 -14.51
CA ALA A 251 -12.31 -8.14 -15.17
C ALA A 251 -10.79 -7.97 -15.31
N MET A 252 -10.29 -6.73 -15.55
CA MET A 252 -8.86 -6.42 -15.52
C MET A 252 -8.25 -6.74 -14.13
N ASN A 253 -8.89 -6.32 -13.05
CA ASN A 253 -8.42 -6.61 -11.69
C ASN A 253 -8.45 -8.11 -11.37
N LEU A 254 -9.49 -8.82 -11.79
CA LEU A 254 -9.60 -10.28 -11.63
C LEU A 254 -8.46 -10.99 -12.35
N LEU A 255 -8.28 -10.71 -13.65
CA LEU A 255 -7.27 -11.41 -14.45
C LEU A 255 -5.85 -11.00 -14.05
N GLY A 256 -5.66 -9.74 -13.66
CA GLY A 256 -4.40 -9.26 -13.06
C GLY A 256 -4.05 -10.00 -11.78
N THR A 257 -5.04 -10.22 -10.90
CA THR A 257 -4.83 -10.97 -9.64
C THR A 257 -4.50 -12.44 -9.92
N LEU A 258 -5.23 -13.10 -10.83
CA LEU A 258 -4.92 -14.45 -11.27
C LEU A 258 -3.49 -14.54 -11.81
N ALA A 259 -3.10 -13.61 -12.68
CA ALA A 259 -1.76 -13.56 -13.24
C ALA A 259 -0.69 -13.34 -12.18
N SER A 260 -0.94 -12.54 -11.15
CA SER A 260 -0.02 -12.33 -10.02
C SER A 260 0.22 -13.62 -9.21
N VAL A 261 -0.82 -14.45 -9.03
CA VAL A 261 -0.69 -15.74 -8.35
C VAL A 261 0.21 -16.67 -9.16
N PHE A 262 -0.04 -16.82 -10.46
CA PHE A 262 0.82 -17.62 -11.35
C PHE A 262 2.25 -17.05 -11.42
N ALA A 263 2.37 -15.74 -11.52
CA ALA A 263 3.66 -15.05 -11.51
C ALA A 263 4.45 -15.33 -10.23
N SER A 264 3.79 -15.36 -9.08
CA SER A 264 4.44 -15.66 -7.80
C SER A 264 5.00 -17.08 -7.77
N LEU A 265 4.29 -18.05 -8.32
CA LEU A 265 4.78 -19.43 -8.45
C LEU A 265 5.92 -19.54 -9.47
N PHE A 266 5.84 -18.79 -10.56
CA PHE A 266 6.85 -18.82 -11.61
C PHE A 266 8.13 -18.09 -11.20
N TRP A 267 8.02 -16.82 -10.78
CA TRP A 267 9.17 -15.97 -10.46
C TRP A 267 9.79 -16.28 -9.10
N GLY A 268 9.00 -16.75 -8.11
CA GLY A 268 9.47 -16.97 -6.73
C GLY A 268 10.60 -17.98 -6.58
N ARG A 269 10.81 -18.84 -7.58
CA ARG A 269 11.89 -19.84 -7.62
C ARG A 269 13.03 -19.46 -8.57
N LYS A 270 12.96 -18.29 -9.20
CA LYS A 270 13.95 -17.89 -10.21
C LYS A 270 15.11 -17.12 -9.58
N PRO A 271 16.35 -17.32 -10.06
CA PRO A 271 17.48 -16.52 -9.62
C PRO A 271 17.36 -15.08 -10.10
N PHE A 272 18.07 -14.16 -9.46
CA PHE A 272 18.08 -12.74 -9.81
C PHE A 272 18.39 -12.47 -11.29
N SER A 273 19.27 -13.26 -11.90
CA SER A 273 19.60 -13.14 -13.32
C SER A 273 18.40 -13.34 -14.25
N VAL A 274 17.46 -14.20 -13.88
CA VAL A 274 16.22 -14.43 -14.64
C VAL A 274 15.17 -13.36 -14.29
N LEU A 275 15.14 -12.86 -13.05
CA LEU A 275 14.24 -11.78 -12.63
C LEU A 275 14.49 -10.47 -13.41
N ARG A 276 15.70 -10.27 -13.99
CA ARG A 276 15.99 -9.13 -14.89
C ARG A 276 15.02 -9.07 -16.09
N LEU A 277 14.58 -10.21 -16.60
CA LEU A 277 13.62 -10.27 -17.70
C LEU A 277 12.30 -9.60 -17.34
N SER A 278 11.85 -9.80 -16.09
CA SER A 278 10.60 -9.17 -15.62
C SER A 278 10.68 -7.64 -15.61
N LEU A 279 11.85 -7.05 -15.39
CA LEU A 279 12.04 -5.59 -15.48
C LEU A 279 11.78 -5.09 -16.90
N GLY A 280 12.34 -5.76 -17.91
CA GLY A 280 12.11 -5.41 -19.32
C GLY A 280 10.64 -5.57 -19.72
N MET A 281 10.01 -6.66 -19.30
CA MET A 281 8.57 -6.88 -19.51
C MET A 281 7.73 -5.80 -18.82
N ASP A 282 8.09 -5.41 -17.60
CA ASP A 282 7.34 -4.41 -16.82
C ASP A 282 7.44 -3.01 -17.44
N VAL A 283 8.60 -2.66 -18.02
CA VAL A 283 8.78 -1.41 -18.78
C VAL A 283 7.88 -1.36 -20.03
N ALA A 284 7.66 -2.49 -20.70
CA ALA A 284 6.81 -2.55 -21.88
C ALA A 284 5.30 -2.40 -21.56
N ALA A 285 4.87 -2.77 -20.36
CA ALA A 285 3.44 -2.82 -20.00
C ALA A 285 2.67 -1.50 -20.23
N PRO A 286 3.13 -0.31 -19.76
CA PRO A 286 2.40 0.95 -19.99
C PRO A 286 2.40 1.37 -21.46
N VAL A 287 3.44 1.05 -22.21
CA VAL A 287 3.50 1.34 -23.67
C VAL A 287 2.46 0.51 -24.40
N LEU A 288 2.36 -0.78 -24.11
CA LEU A 288 1.36 -1.67 -24.67
C LEU A 288 -0.07 -1.23 -24.29
N ALA A 289 -0.27 -0.83 -23.02
CA ALA A 289 -1.57 -0.33 -22.59
C ALA A 289 -1.98 0.95 -23.33
N TRP A 290 -1.05 1.89 -23.51
CA TRP A 290 -1.32 3.11 -24.28
C TRP A 290 -1.56 2.83 -25.77
N ALA A 291 -0.76 1.97 -26.37
CA ALA A 291 -0.82 1.67 -27.81
C ALA A 291 -2.04 0.84 -28.21
N THR A 292 -2.81 0.29 -27.25
CA THR A 292 -3.95 -0.56 -27.50
C THR A 292 -5.26 0.23 -27.47
N PRO A 293 -5.94 0.48 -28.61
CA PRO A 293 -7.20 1.22 -28.65
C PRO A 293 -8.43 0.34 -28.35
N ILE A 294 -8.27 -0.99 -28.31
CA ILE A 294 -9.38 -1.95 -28.16
C ILE A 294 -9.59 -2.22 -26.67
N PRO A 295 -10.74 -1.82 -26.07
CA PRO A 295 -10.97 -1.95 -24.64
C PRO A 295 -10.81 -3.38 -24.11
N ALA A 296 -11.33 -4.39 -24.82
CA ALA A 296 -11.28 -5.79 -24.39
C ALA A 296 -9.85 -6.34 -24.23
N LEU A 297 -8.88 -5.81 -24.98
CA LEU A 297 -7.48 -6.24 -24.90
C LEU A 297 -6.78 -5.75 -23.63
N HIS A 298 -7.36 -4.77 -22.93
CA HIS A 298 -6.80 -4.33 -21.64
C HIS A 298 -6.94 -5.39 -20.54
N VAL A 299 -7.85 -6.35 -20.68
CA VAL A 299 -7.98 -7.48 -19.73
C VAL A 299 -6.74 -8.38 -19.79
N PRO A 300 -6.31 -8.96 -20.94
CA PRO A 300 -5.06 -9.72 -20.99
C PRO A 300 -3.82 -8.85 -20.77
N LEU A 301 -3.83 -7.56 -21.14
CA LEU A 301 -2.73 -6.63 -20.82
C LEU A 301 -2.56 -6.39 -19.32
N SER A 302 -3.67 -6.38 -18.55
CA SER A 302 -3.59 -6.30 -17.08
C SER A 302 -2.94 -7.55 -16.49
N ALA A 303 -3.22 -8.73 -17.05
CA ALA A 303 -2.54 -9.96 -16.67
C ALA A 303 -1.04 -9.90 -16.99
N TYR A 304 -0.67 -9.44 -18.17
CA TYR A 304 0.73 -9.23 -18.57
C TYR A 304 1.44 -8.25 -17.62
N SER A 305 0.83 -7.10 -17.34
CA SER A 305 1.37 -6.10 -16.42
C SER A 305 1.54 -6.65 -15.00
N SER A 306 0.54 -7.37 -14.49
CA SER A 306 0.60 -7.97 -13.16
C SER A 306 1.65 -9.09 -13.07
N PHE A 307 1.79 -9.89 -14.11
CA PHE A 307 2.80 -10.95 -14.20
C PHE A 307 4.21 -10.35 -14.17
N SER A 308 4.49 -9.35 -15.02
CA SER A 308 5.79 -8.70 -15.10
C SER A 308 6.12 -7.91 -13.82
N PHE A 309 5.15 -7.13 -13.31
CA PHE A 309 5.32 -6.39 -12.06
C PHE A 309 5.63 -7.31 -10.87
N THR A 310 4.98 -8.46 -10.77
CA THR A 310 5.25 -9.42 -9.68
C THR A 310 6.69 -9.90 -9.70
N GLY A 311 7.24 -10.21 -10.88
CA GLY A 311 8.65 -10.60 -11.03
C GLY A 311 9.61 -9.47 -10.66
N ALA A 312 9.37 -8.27 -11.14
CA ALA A 312 10.16 -7.09 -10.80
C ALA A 312 10.10 -6.77 -9.30
N ASN A 313 8.93 -6.90 -8.69
CA ASN A 313 8.72 -6.65 -7.26
C ASN A 313 9.45 -7.67 -6.36
N PHE A 314 9.64 -8.91 -6.80
CA PHE A 314 10.42 -9.90 -6.05
C PHE A 314 11.86 -9.49 -5.83
N ILE A 315 12.46 -8.74 -6.76
CA ILE A 315 13.80 -8.17 -6.57
C ILE A 315 13.82 -7.32 -5.29
N GLY A 316 12.87 -6.39 -5.17
CA GLY A 316 12.75 -5.54 -3.98
C GLY A 316 12.43 -6.33 -2.71
N GLN A 317 11.49 -7.28 -2.79
CA GLN A 317 11.07 -8.07 -1.63
C GLN A 317 12.20 -8.98 -1.10
N PHE A 318 12.97 -9.62 -1.97
CA PHE A 318 14.09 -10.47 -1.55
C PHE A 318 15.22 -9.66 -0.92
N LEU A 319 15.51 -8.47 -1.47
CA LEU A 319 16.46 -7.55 -0.85
C LEU A 319 15.95 -7.07 0.51
N PHE A 320 14.66 -6.74 0.60
CA PHE A 320 14.06 -6.26 1.84
C PHE A 320 14.03 -7.33 2.93
N ALA A 321 13.82 -8.60 2.56
CA ALA A 321 13.89 -9.71 3.50
C ALA A 321 15.27 -9.83 4.18
N ARG A 322 16.35 -9.49 3.47
CA ARG A 322 17.71 -9.43 4.05
C ARG A 322 17.88 -8.29 5.06
N TYR A 323 17.20 -7.17 4.88
CA TYR A 323 17.25 -6.02 5.80
C TYR A 323 16.43 -6.21 7.07
N LYS A 324 15.48 -7.16 7.06
CA LYS A 324 14.64 -7.47 8.20
C LYS A 324 15.45 -7.92 9.42
N SER A 325 16.52 -8.68 9.21
CA SER A 325 17.43 -9.13 10.27
C SER A 325 18.12 -7.95 10.96
N TRP A 326 18.41 -6.89 10.22
CA TRP A 326 19.05 -5.68 10.72
C TRP A 326 18.08 -4.69 11.37
N LEU A 327 16.93 -4.41 10.73
CA LEU A 327 15.95 -3.43 11.22
C LEU A 327 15.06 -3.97 12.35
N GLY A 328 14.94 -5.30 12.46
CA GLY A 328 13.91 -5.94 13.24
C GLY A 328 12.52 -5.88 12.56
N ALA A 329 11.62 -6.76 12.98
CA ALA A 329 10.33 -6.95 12.31
C ALA A 329 9.46 -5.68 12.25
N VAL A 330 9.39 -4.91 13.35
CA VAL A 330 8.57 -3.69 13.43
C VAL A 330 9.07 -2.60 12.49
N ARG A 331 10.37 -2.27 12.56
CA ARG A 331 10.95 -1.23 11.72
C ARG A 331 10.95 -1.62 10.23
N ALA A 332 11.24 -2.89 9.91
CA ALA A 332 11.18 -3.37 8.54
C ALA A 332 9.76 -3.23 7.96
N SER A 333 8.74 -3.68 8.67
CA SER A 333 7.35 -3.55 8.23
C SER A 333 6.91 -2.09 8.10
N THR A 334 7.31 -1.24 9.05
CA THR A 334 7.00 0.19 9.02
C THR A 334 7.74 0.90 7.87
N LEU A 335 9.01 0.53 7.59
CA LEU A 335 9.77 1.06 6.46
C LEU A 335 9.10 0.70 5.12
N ALA A 336 8.58 -0.52 4.97
CA ALA A 336 7.84 -0.89 3.77
C ALA A 336 6.60 0.01 3.56
N ALA A 337 5.86 0.32 4.64
CA ALA A 337 4.74 1.25 4.59
C ALA A 337 5.18 2.69 4.23
N VAL A 338 6.29 3.17 4.79
CA VAL A 338 6.89 4.47 4.45
C VAL A 338 7.24 4.54 2.97
N LEU A 339 7.94 3.52 2.44
CA LEU A 339 8.34 3.47 1.03
C LEU A 339 7.12 3.43 0.10
N GLY A 340 6.08 2.67 0.45
CA GLY A 340 4.81 2.64 -0.29
C GLY A 340 4.11 3.99 -0.30
N SER A 341 4.05 4.69 0.84
CA SER A 341 3.45 6.02 0.95
C SER A 341 4.25 7.08 0.18
N ILE A 342 5.59 7.04 0.24
CA ILE A 342 6.47 7.92 -0.56
C ILE A 342 6.28 7.66 -2.05
N ALA A 343 6.18 6.40 -2.46
CA ALA A 343 5.92 6.04 -3.85
C ALA A 343 4.60 6.64 -4.35
N GLN A 344 3.56 6.62 -3.54
CA GLN A 344 2.28 7.23 -3.88
C GLN A 344 2.35 8.76 -3.88
N LEU A 345 3.13 9.37 -2.97
CA LEU A 345 3.42 10.81 -2.96
C LEU A 345 4.17 11.27 -4.22
N VAL A 346 4.98 10.42 -4.82
CA VAL A 346 5.66 10.70 -6.10
C VAL A 346 4.69 10.53 -7.28
N ALA A 347 3.87 9.50 -7.26
CA ALA A 347 2.94 9.16 -8.34
C ALA A 347 1.78 10.16 -8.46
N ALA A 348 1.16 10.54 -7.36
CA ALA A 348 -0.08 11.32 -7.36
C ALA A 348 0.07 12.74 -7.96
N PRO A 349 1.13 13.53 -7.68
CA PRO A 349 1.33 14.82 -8.34
C PRO A 349 1.47 14.71 -9.85
N ILE A 350 2.11 13.65 -10.35
CA ILE A 350 2.26 13.40 -11.79
C ILE A 350 0.87 13.17 -12.42
N GLY A 351 0.02 12.38 -11.76
CA GLY A 351 -1.37 12.17 -12.19
C GLY A 351 -2.19 13.46 -12.17
N LEU A 352 -2.01 14.32 -11.16
CA LEU A 352 -2.65 15.64 -11.08
C LEU A 352 -2.22 16.55 -12.24
N LEU A 353 -0.93 16.61 -12.53
CA LEU A 353 -0.38 17.45 -13.61
C LEU A 353 -0.80 16.94 -14.99
N ALA A 354 -0.87 15.63 -15.15
CA ALA A 354 -1.31 15.03 -16.41
C ALA A 354 -2.80 15.29 -16.69
N LYS A 355 -3.61 15.46 -15.65
CA LYS A 355 -5.08 15.62 -15.74
C LYS A 355 -5.68 14.52 -16.62
N GLU A 356 -6.35 14.95 -17.73
CA GLU A 356 -6.93 14.03 -18.72
C GLU A 356 -5.99 13.75 -19.90
N ASN A 357 -4.75 14.26 -19.86
CA ASN A 357 -3.74 13.93 -20.86
C ASN A 357 -3.14 12.55 -20.57
N TYR A 358 -3.91 11.51 -20.92
CA TYR A 358 -3.51 10.12 -20.69
C TYR A 358 -2.17 9.76 -21.37
N MET A 359 -1.84 10.36 -22.52
CA MET A 359 -0.55 10.15 -23.17
C MET A 359 0.59 10.56 -22.24
N LEU A 360 0.54 11.78 -21.70
CA LEU A 360 1.55 12.29 -20.76
C LEU A 360 1.65 11.39 -19.53
N ALA A 361 0.52 10.93 -18.99
CA ALA A 361 0.49 10.05 -17.84
C ALA A 361 1.14 8.70 -18.13
N PHE A 362 0.82 8.04 -19.26
CA PHE A 362 1.47 6.77 -19.64
C PHE A 362 2.95 6.93 -19.95
N MET A 363 3.37 8.06 -20.55
CA MET A 363 4.79 8.38 -20.74
C MET A 363 5.50 8.52 -19.38
N ALA A 364 4.89 9.18 -18.41
CA ALA A 364 5.44 9.30 -17.05
C ALA A 364 5.54 7.94 -16.33
N VAL A 365 4.54 7.06 -16.48
CA VAL A 365 4.61 5.67 -15.99
C VAL A 365 5.79 4.95 -16.62
N SER A 366 5.92 5.02 -17.94
CA SER A 366 7.03 4.39 -18.68
C SER A 366 8.38 4.89 -18.22
N ALA A 367 8.53 6.21 -18.07
CA ALA A 367 9.76 6.82 -17.56
C ALA A 367 10.10 6.35 -16.14
N ALA A 368 9.11 6.25 -15.24
CA ALA A 368 9.31 5.74 -13.88
C ALA A 368 9.71 4.26 -13.86
N LYS A 369 9.12 3.42 -14.74
CA LYS A 369 9.51 2.02 -14.89
C LYS A 369 10.91 1.85 -15.47
N VAL A 370 11.28 2.66 -16.45
CA VAL A 370 12.66 2.71 -16.99
C VAL A 370 13.63 3.11 -15.88
N ALA A 371 13.32 4.17 -15.12
CA ALA A 371 14.17 4.60 -14.01
C ALA A 371 14.34 3.48 -12.95
N SER A 372 13.27 2.79 -12.59
CA SER A 372 13.30 1.63 -11.70
C SER A 372 14.21 0.53 -12.25
N ALA A 373 14.05 0.17 -13.52
CA ALA A 373 14.88 -0.86 -14.17
C ALA A 373 16.36 -0.44 -14.21
N VAL A 374 16.66 0.81 -14.56
CA VAL A 374 18.03 1.35 -14.58
C VAL A 374 18.66 1.28 -13.19
N ILE A 375 17.96 1.69 -12.13
CA ILE A 375 18.47 1.61 -10.76
C ILE A 375 18.77 0.15 -10.40
N ALA A 376 17.88 -0.80 -10.73
CA ALA A 376 18.10 -2.21 -10.45
C ALA A 376 19.32 -2.77 -11.20
N LEU A 377 19.46 -2.45 -12.50
CA LEU A 377 20.49 -3.01 -13.37
C LEU A 377 21.88 -2.38 -13.20
N ILE A 378 21.97 -1.22 -12.55
CA ILE A 378 23.23 -0.51 -12.34
C ILE A 378 23.67 -0.54 -10.87
N ALA A 379 22.75 -0.35 -9.92
CA ALA A 379 23.11 -0.09 -8.53
C ALA A 379 22.75 -1.22 -7.55
N ILE A 380 22.15 -2.33 -8.01
CA ILE A 380 21.83 -3.48 -7.18
C ILE A 380 22.73 -4.65 -7.62
N PRO A 381 23.83 -4.95 -6.90
CA PRO A 381 24.82 -5.94 -7.34
C PRO A 381 24.27 -7.30 -7.71
N GLU A 382 23.24 -7.78 -7.00
CA GLU A 382 22.61 -9.07 -7.25
C GLU A 382 21.86 -9.12 -8.61
N VAL A 383 21.46 -7.97 -9.12
CA VAL A 383 20.68 -7.82 -10.37
C VAL A 383 21.50 -7.13 -11.46
N ALA A 384 22.58 -6.44 -11.11
CA ALA A 384 23.34 -5.60 -12.01
C ALA A 384 23.83 -6.33 -13.26
N LEU A 385 23.82 -5.61 -14.39
CA LEU A 385 24.47 -6.03 -15.64
C LEU A 385 25.93 -5.60 -15.70
N VAL A 386 26.31 -4.61 -14.87
CA VAL A 386 27.69 -4.14 -14.73
C VAL A 386 28.46 -5.03 -13.74
N PRO A 387 29.79 -5.03 -13.76
CA PRO A 387 30.62 -5.73 -12.76
C PRO A 387 30.24 -5.33 -11.34
N GLU A 388 30.41 -6.27 -10.40
CA GLU A 388 29.93 -6.10 -9.01
C GLU A 388 30.59 -4.91 -8.29
N ASP A 389 31.86 -4.67 -8.54
CA ASP A 389 32.63 -3.53 -8.02
C ASP A 389 32.06 -2.20 -8.49
N VAL A 390 31.70 -2.11 -9.78
CA VAL A 390 31.05 -0.92 -10.39
C VAL A 390 29.66 -0.73 -9.79
N ALA A 391 28.86 -1.78 -9.65
CA ALA A 391 27.54 -1.70 -9.04
C ALA A 391 27.62 -1.26 -7.57
N ARG A 392 28.62 -1.72 -6.82
CA ARG A 392 28.88 -1.26 -5.45
C ARG A 392 29.27 0.22 -5.40
N ALA A 393 30.10 0.69 -6.33
CA ALA A 393 30.47 2.10 -6.40
C ALA A 393 29.22 2.99 -6.64
N TYR A 394 28.35 2.62 -7.58
CA TYR A 394 27.08 3.34 -7.79
C TYR A 394 26.16 3.30 -6.56
N SER A 395 26.08 2.16 -5.86
CA SER A 395 25.32 2.04 -4.62
C SER A 395 25.83 2.99 -3.54
N LEU A 396 27.15 3.14 -3.40
CA LEU A 396 27.76 4.10 -2.45
C LEU A 396 27.47 5.55 -2.82
N VAL A 397 27.56 5.91 -4.10
CA VAL A 397 27.19 7.27 -4.56
C VAL A 397 25.72 7.58 -4.24
N ILE A 398 24.82 6.65 -4.47
CA ILE A 398 23.40 6.81 -4.11
C ILE A 398 23.26 7.00 -2.61
N TYR A 399 23.98 6.21 -1.80
CA TYR A 399 23.97 6.32 -0.34
C TYR A 399 24.44 7.69 0.14
N GLU A 400 25.61 8.17 -0.33
CA GLU A 400 26.19 9.46 0.06
C GLU A 400 25.27 10.63 -0.32
N LYS A 401 24.77 10.64 -1.56
CA LYS A 401 23.82 11.67 -2.03
C LYS A 401 22.51 11.62 -1.27
N SER A 402 22.02 10.43 -0.88
CA SER A 402 20.81 10.27 -0.10
C SER A 402 20.96 10.78 1.32
N ILE A 403 22.10 10.55 1.97
CA ILE A 403 22.37 11.10 3.30
C ILE A 403 22.44 12.62 3.26
N LEU A 404 23.09 13.21 2.26
CA LEU A 404 23.13 14.64 2.07
C LEU A 404 21.71 15.19 1.86
N GLY A 405 20.94 14.60 0.95
CA GLY A 405 19.54 14.98 0.70
C GLY A 405 18.65 14.83 1.93
N TYR A 406 18.84 13.75 2.73
CA TYR A 406 18.11 13.55 3.98
C TYR A 406 18.42 14.66 5.01
N ARG A 407 19.69 15.05 5.19
CA ARG A 407 20.06 16.14 6.11
C ARG A 407 19.40 17.45 5.70
N VAL A 408 19.49 17.81 4.42
CA VAL A 408 18.84 19.02 3.86
C VAL A 408 17.32 18.94 4.05
N SER A 409 16.70 17.79 3.76
CA SER A 409 15.26 17.61 3.90
C SER A 409 14.78 17.68 5.33
N VAL A 410 15.55 17.17 6.30
CA VAL A 410 15.21 17.25 7.74
C VAL A 410 15.26 18.69 8.24
N GLU A 411 16.27 19.47 7.84
CA GLU A 411 16.34 20.88 8.20
C GLU A 411 15.18 21.68 7.60
N LEU A 412 14.92 21.53 6.30
CA LEU A 412 13.78 22.16 5.61
C LEU A 412 12.44 21.73 6.21
N SER A 413 12.24 20.42 6.47
CA SER A 413 10.98 19.90 7.03
C SER A 413 10.71 20.43 8.42
N ARG A 414 11.74 20.62 9.25
CA ARG A 414 11.58 21.19 10.59
C ARG A 414 11.04 22.61 10.53
N GLU A 415 11.57 23.46 9.66
CA GLU A 415 11.10 24.83 9.47
C GLU A 415 9.69 24.87 8.87
N VAL A 416 9.42 24.05 7.87
CA VAL A 416 8.08 23.95 7.22
C VAL A 416 7.04 23.49 8.24
N ILE A 417 7.33 22.45 9.05
CA ILE A 417 6.41 21.96 10.09
C ILE A 417 6.16 23.04 11.15
N LEU A 418 7.21 23.71 11.63
CA LEU A 418 7.07 24.77 12.62
C LEU A 418 6.27 25.96 12.08
N THR A 419 6.51 26.34 10.82
CA THR A 419 5.77 27.42 10.17
C THR A 419 4.31 27.03 9.95
N SER A 420 4.05 25.78 9.52
CA SER A 420 2.68 25.25 9.35
C SER A 420 1.91 25.20 10.65
N LEU A 421 2.56 24.78 11.76
CA LEU A 421 1.95 24.78 13.10
C LEU A 421 1.64 26.21 13.58
N ARG A 422 2.55 27.18 13.31
CA ARG A 422 2.31 28.61 13.65
C ARG A 422 1.15 29.17 12.85
N LEU A 423 1.04 28.88 11.56
CA LEU A 423 -0.08 29.31 10.72
C LEU A 423 -1.39 28.66 11.15
N LEU A 424 -1.38 27.36 11.51
CA LEU A 424 -2.55 26.68 12.03
C LEU A 424 -3.03 27.30 13.35
N ALA A 425 -2.09 27.56 14.30
CA ALA A 425 -2.41 28.20 15.57
C ALA A 425 -2.97 29.62 15.35
N PHE A 426 -2.41 30.37 14.41
CA PHE A 426 -2.91 31.70 14.04
C PHE A 426 -4.31 31.61 13.42
N ALA A 427 -4.56 30.70 12.50
CA ALA A 427 -5.87 30.47 11.89
C ALA A 427 -6.93 30.05 12.93
N MET A 428 -6.57 29.17 13.88
CA MET A 428 -7.45 28.81 15.00
C MET A 428 -7.75 29.98 15.91
N SER A 429 -6.77 30.87 16.18
CA SER A 429 -6.98 32.08 16.97
C SER A 429 -7.93 33.06 16.27
N LEU A 430 -7.80 33.23 14.96
CA LEU A 430 -8.72 34.04 14.16
C LEU A 430 -10.13 33.46 14.14
N LEU A 431 -10.27 32.15 14.04
CA LEU A 431 -11.57 31.48 14.10
C LEU A 431 -12.23 31.70 15.47
N LEU A 432 -11.47 31.57 16.56
CA LEU A 432 -11.95 31.81 17.91
C LEU A 432 -12.42 33.27 18.09
N LEU A 433 -11.64 34.23 17.62
CA LEU A 433 -12.01 35.64 17.62
C LEU A 433 -13.27 35.91 16.79
N TYR A 434 -13.40 35.28 15.63
CA TYR A 434 -14.59 35.36 14.81
C TYR A 434 -15.83 34.79 15.51
N VAL A 435 -15.72 33.64 16.15
CA VAL A 435 -16.80 33.04 16.95
C VAL A 435 -17.21 33.96 18.11
N LEU A 436 -16.21 34.48 18.86
CA LEU A 436 -16.47 35.45 19.93
C LEU A 436 -17.17 36.70 19.42
N TYR A 437 -16.70 37.28 18.31
CA TYR A 437 -17.34 38.41 17.66
C TYR A 437 -18.82 38.10 17.31
N ARG A 438 -19.08 36.92 16.72
CA ARG A 438 -20.45 36.50 16.38
C ARG A 438 -21.34 36.33 17.60
N VAL A 439 -20.81 35.75 18.68
CA VAL A 439 -21.55 35.61 19.95
C VAL A 439 -21.91 37.00 20.52
N VAL A 440 -20.93 37.92 20.58
CA VAL A 440 -21.18 39.30 21.07
C VAL A 440 -22.17 40.03 20.20
N THR A 441 -22.07 39.95 18.86
CA THR A 441 -23.04 40.62 17.98
C THR A 441 -24.46 40.04 18.09
N LEU A 442 -24.59 38.72 18.30
CA LEU A 442 -25.87 38.09 18.53
C LEU A 442 -26.47 38.50 19.88
N THR A 443 -25.69 38.57 20.94
CA THR A 443 -26.15 38.98 22.28
C THR A 443 -26.59 40.47 22.29
N LEU A 444 -25.89 41.34 21.56
CA LEU A 444 -26.26 42.78 21.45
C LEU A 444 -27.49 43.04 20.57
N HIS A 445 -27.87 42.09 19.71
CA HIS A 445 -29.10 42.20 18.88
C HIS A 445 -30.36 41.68 19.61
N PHE A 446 -30.20 40.98 20.74
CA PHE A 446 -31.28 40.47 21.57
C PHE A 446 -31.51 41.30 22.87
N SER A 447 -30.72 42.32 23.10
CA SER A 447 -30.90 43.33 24.15
C SER A 447 -31.45 44.63 23.53
#